data_274c410f8eabecee66170610114ff70c
#
_entry.id   274c410f8eabecee66170610114ff70c
#
_cell.length_a   1.000
_cell.length_b   1.000
_cell.length_c   1.000
_cell.angle_alpha   90.00
_cell.angle_beta   90.00
_cell.angle_gamma   90.00
#
_symmetry.space_group_name_H-M   'P 1'
#
loop_
_entity.id
_entity.type
_entity.pdbx_description
1 polymer ?
#
loop_
_entity_poly.entity_id
_entity_poly.type
_entity_poly.pdbx_seq_one_letter_code
_entity_poly.pdbx_strand_id
1 'polypeptide(L)'
;MSDKLVRAISKDGFVKAAAVSTRELTERARQIHDASPVATAALGRLLAAGSMMGNDLKGDGASVTLRIKGDGPLGTLLVVSDNQGNVRGSVQNPQADLPVREDGKLDVGGGVGHTGTLTVIKDLNLKEPYVGSVELLGGEIAEDIASYFVESEQIPTACGLGVLVDRDRSVLRAGGYLIQLLPGAPEGIIDRLEKGIMEAGPVTKLLLDNDDPESLLRRVMSGF
;
A
#
# COMPACT_ATOMS: atom_id res chain seq x y z
N MET A 1 -19.69 -0.83 -5.01
CA MET A 1 -18.82 -0.90 -6.22
C MET A 1 -17.82 -1.99 -5.96
N SER A 2 -17.49 -2.83 -6.94
CA SER A 2 -16.44 -3.85 -6.79
C SER A 2 -15.07 -3.19 -6.73
N ASP A 3 -14.14 -3.80 -6.00
CA ASP A 3 -12.75 -3.39 -5.96
C ASP A 3 -12.14 -3.38 -7.36
N LYS A 4 -11.25 -2.41 -7.63
CA LYS A 4 -10.63 -2.21 -8.94
C LYS A 4 -9.15 -1.89 -8.78
N LEU A 5 -8.36 -2.34 -9.76
CA LEU A 5 -6.97 -1.93 -9.94
C LEU A 5 -6.81 -1.32 -11.32
N VAL A 6 -6.13 -0.20 -11.39
CA VAL A 6 -5.77 0.49 -12.65
C VAL A 6 -4.28 0.74 -12.71
N ARG A 7 -3.73 0.72 -13.92
CA ARG A 7 -2.34 1.09 -14.20
C ARG A 7 -2.30 2.19 -15.25
N ALA A 8 -1.34 3.07 -15.11
CA ALA A 8 -1.09 4.14 -16.05
C ALA A 8 0.41 4.31 -16.28
N ILE A 9 0.73 4.89 -17.43
CA ILE A 9 2.05 5.41 -17.75
C ILE A 9 1.87 6.84 -18.25
N SER A 10 2.77 7.74 -17.88
CA SER A 10 2.76 9.11 -18.40
C SER A 10 3.01 9.12 -19.92
N LYS A 11 2.54 10.16 -20.60
CA LYS A 11 2.69 10.28 -22.07
C LYS A 11 4.14 10.26 -22.53
N ASP A 12 5.03 10.78 -21.71
CA ASP A 12 6.48 10.82 -21.95
C ASP A 12 7.18 9.49 -21.60
N GLY A 13 6.47 8.54 -20.99
CA GLY A 13 6.98 7.22 -20.67
C GLY A 13 7.89 7.15 -19.44
N PHE A 14 8.03 8.24 -18.67
CA PHE A 14 8.96 8.27 -17.52
C PHE A 14 8.32 8.00 -16.16
N VAL A 15 6.98 7.97 -16.07
CA VAL A 15 6.27 7.72 -14.82
C VAL A 15 5.31 6.56 -15.01
N LYS A 16 5.51 5.50 -14.23
CA LYS A 16 4.59 4.37 -14.12
C LYS A 16 3.79 4.52 -12.83
N ALA A 17 2.50 4.25 -12.88
CA ALA A 17 1.62 4.34 -11.72
C ALA A 17 0.61 3.20 -11.68
N ALA A 18 0.26 2.79 -10.47
CA ALA A 18 -0.88 1.92 -10.19
C ALA A 18 -1.73 2.54 -9.08
N ALA A 19 -3.03 2.31 -9.13
CA ALA A 19 -3.92 2.62 -8.03
C ALA A 19 -4.97 1.53 -7.85
N VAL A 20 -5.45 1.39 -6.63
CA VAL A 20 -6.40 0.35 -6.27
C VAL A 20 -7.45 0.88 -5.30
N SER A 21 -8.71 0.45 -5.48
CA SER A 21 -9.72 0.48 -4.44
C SER A 21 -9.85 -0.93 -3.87
N THR A 22 -9.84 -1.07 -2.54
CA THR A 22 -9.82 -2.36 -1.82
C THR A 22 -10.83 -2.40 -0.67
N ARG A 23 -11.93 -1.67 -0.80
CA ARG A 23 -12.93 -1.58 0.27
C ARG A 23 -13.52 -2.95 0.61
N GLU A 24 -13.99 -3.69 -0.39
CA GLU A 24 -14.63 -5.00 -0.18
C GLU A 24 -13.62 -6.03 0.33
N LEU A 25 -12.42 -6.04 -0.21
CA LEU A 25 -11.31 -6.88 0.22
C LEU A 25 -10.96 -6.63 1.69
N THR A 26 -10.77 -5.35 2.06
CA THR A 26 -10.38 -4.97 3.43
C THR A 26 -11.50 -5.28 4.42
N GLU A 27 -12.76 -5.01 4.06
CA GLU A 27 -13.92 -5.37 4.89
C GLU A 27 -14.02 -6.89 5.07
N ARG A 28 -13.78 -7.65 4.00
CA ARG A 28 -13.78 -9.12 4.07
C ARG A 28 -12.67 -9.64 4.98
N ALA A 29 -11.46 -9.08 4.89
CA ALA A 29 -10.35 -9.43 5.77
C ALA A 29 -10.67 -9.08 7.23
N ARG A 30 -11.24 -7.89 7.49
CA ARG A 30 -11.70 -7.50 8.83
C ARG A 30 -12.66 -8.53 9.43
N GLN A 31 -13.66 -8.94 8.67
CA GLN A 31 -14.67 -9.91 9.12
C GLN A 31 -14.07 -11.30 9.39
N ILE A 32 -13.18 -11.79 8.53
CA ILE A 32 -12.55 -13.11 8.68
C ILE A 32 -11.67 -13.15 9.94
N HIS A 33 -10.93 -12.08 10.22
CA HIS A 33 -10.00 -12.02 11.33
C HIS A 33 -10.61 -11.42 12.60
N ASP A 34 -11.86 -10.96 12.57
CA ASP A 34 -12.48 -10.16 13.65
C ASP A 34 -11.55 -9.02 14.10
N ALA A 35 -11.04 -8.28 13.11
CA ALA A 35 -9.95 -7.34 13.33
C ALA A 35 -10.42 -6.04 13.97
N SER A 36 -9.61 -5.52 14.91
CA SER A 36 -9.76 -4.18 15.49
C SER A 36 -9.64 -3.09 14.41
N PRO A 37 -10.07 -1.85 14.68
CA PRO A 37 -9.89 -0.74 13.75
C PRO A 37 -8.44 -0.53 13.30
N VAL A 38 -7.49 -0.56 14.23
CA VAL A 38 -6.06 -0.39 13.92
C VAL A 38 -5.52 -1.55 13.10
N ALA A 39 -5.86 -2.80 13.47
CA ALA A 39 -5.47 -4.00 12.71
C ALA A 39 -6.09 -4.00 11.29
N THR A 40 -7.34 -3.57 11.17
CA THR A 40 -8.03 -3.41 9.87
C THR A 40 -7.32 -2.39 8.98
N ALA A 41 -6.95 -1.25 9.56
CA ALA A 41 -6.25 -0.20 8.81
C ALA A 41 -4.85 -0.67 8.37
N ALA A 42 -4.09 -1.30 9.25
CA ALA A 42 -2.76 -1.82 8.94
C ALA A 42 -2.81 -2.91 7.85
N LEU A 43 -3.65 -3.93 8.06
CA LEU A 43 -3.80 -5.02 7.10
C LEU A 43 -4.35 -4.53 5.75
N GLY A 44 -5.33 -3.64 5.75
CA GLY A 44 -5.91 -3.08 4.52
C GLY A 44 -4.91 -2.27 3.70
N ARG A 45 -4.05 -1.47 4.34
CA ARG A 45 -2.95 -0.77 3.65
C ARG A 45 -1.99 -1.78 3.01
N LEU A 46 -1.59 -2.82 3.74
CA LEU A 46 -0.67 -3.82 3.21
C LEU A 46 -1.29 -4.66 2.10
N LEU A 47 -2.60 -4.98 2.18
CA LEU A 47 -3.35 -5.64 1.11
C LEU A 47 -3.38 -4.79 -0.18
N ALA A 48 -3.63 -3.48 -0.06
CA ALA A 48 -3.61 -2.57 -1.20
C ALA A 48 -2.21 -2.51 -1.86
N ALA A 49 -1.15 -2.37 -1.07
CA ALA A 49 0.23 -2.44 -1.56
C ALA A 49 0.53 -3.77 -2.24
N GLY A 50 0.17 -4.89 -1.60
CA GLY A 50 0.36 -6.23 -2.14
C GLY A 50 -0.33 -6.44 -3.47
N SER A 51 -1.58 -5.99 -3.62
CA SER A 51 -2.33 -6.07 -4.88
C SER A 51 -1.63 -5.32 -6.02
N MET A 52 -1.18 -4.09 -5.78
CA MET A 52 -0.45 -3.29 -6.79
C MET A 52 0.91 -3.92 -7.14
N MET A 53 1.67 -4.37 -6.14
CA MET A 53 2.98 -4.98 -6.34
C MET A 53 2.89 -6.34 -7.04
N GLY A 54 1.88 -7.15 -6.69
CA GLY A 54 1.62 -8.43 -7.36
C GLY A 54 1.26 -8.23 -8.82
N ASN A 55 0.33 -7.32 -9.10
CA ASN A 55 -0.10 -7.04 -10.47
C ASN A 55 1.00 -6.45 -11.38
N ASP A 56 2.09 -5.95 -10.81
CA ASP A 56 3.26 -5.50 -11.57
C ASP A 56 4.21 -6.64 -11.97
N LEU A 57 4.07 -7.82 -11.38
CA LEU A 57 4.91 -8.98 -11.69
C LEU A 57 4.61 -9.53 -13.09
N LYS A 58 5.66 -9.98 -13.76
CA LYS A 58 5.57 -10.65 -15.06
C LYS A 58 5.79 -12.15 -14.90
N GLY A 59 5.13 -12.92 -15.74
CA GLY A 59 5.24 -14.39 -15.77
C GLY A 59 4.05 -15.07 -15.10
N ASP A 60 3.63 -16.20 -15.69
CA ASP A 60 2.52 -16.99 -15.18
C ASP A 60 2.85 -17.58 -13.81
N GLY A 61 1.93 -17.46 -12.86
CA GLY A 61 2.09 -17.98 -11.52
C GLY A 61 3.05 -17.20 -10.62
N ALA A 62 3.60 -16.06 -11.09
CA ALA A 62 4.43 -15.21 -10.25
C ALA A 62 3.63 -14.66 -9.05
N SER A 63 4.31 -14.52 -7.91
CA SER A 63 3.69 -13.99 -6.69
C SER A 63 4.64 -13.11 -5.89
N VAL A 64 4.07 -12.23 -5.08
CA VAL A 64 4.81 -11.43 -4.11
C VAL A 64 4.27 -11.69 -2.71
N THR A 65 5.18 -11.84 -1.77
CA THR A 65 4.87 -11.89 -0.34
C THR A 65 5.46 -10.66 0.33
N LEU A 66 4.62 -9.93 1.06
CA LEU A 66 4.99 -8.82 1.92
C LEU A 66 4.87 -9.27 3.37
N ARG A 67 5.95 -9.17 4.13
CA ARG A 67 5.96 -9.47 5.56
C ARG A 67 6.50 -8.29 6.33
N ILE A 68 5.68 -7.73 7.19
CA ILE A 68 6.09 -6.71 8.16
C ILE A 68 6.18 -7.38 9.53
N LYS A 69 7.34 -7.25 10.17
CA LYS A 69 7.57 -7.66 11.55
C LYS A 69 8.07 -6.46 12.34
N GLY A 70 7.15 -5.77 13.00
CA GLY A 70 7.45 -4.64 13.88
C GLY A 70 7.44 -5.04 15.35
N ASP A 71 7.79 -4.09 16.20
CA ASP A 71 7.77 -4.23 17.67
C ASP A 71 6.43 -3.80 18.30
N GLY A 72 5.45 -3.42 17.49
CA GLY A 72 4.12 -3.02 17.94
C GLY A 72 3.20 -4.21 18.27
N PRO A 73 2.04 -3.95 18.91
CA PRO A 73 1.14 -4.97 19.42
C PRO A 73 0.46 -5.83 18.35
N LEU A 74 0.39 -5.37 17.09
CA LEU A 74 -0.17 -6.15 15.98
C LEU A 74 0.68 -7.38 15.64
N GLY A 75 1.99 -7.36 15.99
CA GLY A 75 2.93 -8.42 15.65
C GLY A 75 3.20 -8.48 14.14
N THR A 76 3.25 -9.67 13.58
CA THR A 76 3.56 -9.86 12.16
C THR A 76 2.33 -9.66 11.29
N LEU A 77 2.47 -8.84 10.23
CA LEU A 77 1.53 -8.76 9.13
C LEU A 77 2.12 -9.51 7.92
N LEU A 78 1.29 -10.30 7.25
CA LEU A 78 1.68 -11.09 6.09
C LEU A 78 0.65 -10.93 4.99
N VAL A 79 1.11 -10.61 3.78
CA VAL A 79 0.26 -10.51 2.59
C VAL A 79 0.91 -11.25 1.43
N VAL A 80 0.12 -11.98 0.66
CA VAL A 80 0.56 -12.66 -0.56
C VAL A 80 -0.35 -12.26 -1.70
N SER A 81 0.22 -11.84 -2.82
CA SER A 81 -0.51 -11.50 -4.04
C SER A 81 0.05 -12.24 -5.25
N ASP A 82 -0.84 -12.64 -6.15
CA ASP A 82 -0.46 -13.14 -7.47
C ASP A 82 -0.25 -12.01 -8.49
N ASN A 83 0.16 -12.37 -9.70
CA ASN A 83 0.38 -11.43 -10.81
C ASN A 83 -0.91 -10.87 -11.45
N GLN A 84 -2.08 -11.28 -10.96
CA GLN A 84 -3.37 -10.69 -11.33
C GLN A 84 -3.85 -9.66 -10.33
N GLY A 85 -3.11 -9.51 -9.20
CA GLY A 85 -3.48 -8.61 -8.11
C GLY A 85 -4.48 -9.21 -7.13
N ASN A 86 -4.80 -10.51 -7.25
CA ASN A 86 -5.55 -11.20 -6.22
C ASN A 86 -4.68 -11.35 -4.98
N VAL A 87 -5.21 -10.93 -3.83
CA VAL A 87 -4.40 -10.80 -2.63
C VAL A 87 -5.12 -11.39 -1.41
N ARG A 88 -4.33 -11.96 -0.52
CA ARG A 88 -4.77 -12.44 0.80
C ARG A 88 -3.73 -12.07 1.85
N GLY A 89 -4.17 -11.92 3.08
CA GLY A 89 -3.26 -11.55 4.16
C GLY A 89 -3.82 -11.87 5.54
N SER A 90 -2.93 -11.75 6.51
CA SER A 90 -3.24 -11.96 7.93
C SER A 90 -2.43 -11.01 8.80
N VAL A 91 -2.90 -10.79 10.01
CA VAL A 91 -2.23 -10.09 11.08
C VAL A 91 -2.16 -11.02 12.29
N GLN A 92 -1.03 -11.05 12.96
CA GLN A 92 -0.79 -12.01 14.05
C GLN A 92 -1.74 -11.79 15.23
N ASN A 93 -1.94 -10.53 15.64
CA ASN A 93 -2.81 -10.15 16.75
C ASN A 93 -3.94 -9.24 16.22
N PRO A 94 -4.97 -9.80 15.56
CA PRO A 94 -6.00 -8.99 14.88
C PRO A 94 -6.86 -8.16 15.83
N GLN A 95 -6.96 -8.52 17.09
CA GLN A 95 -7.76 -7.83 18.09
C GLN A 95 -6.97 -6.81 18.91
N ALA A 96 -5.63 -6.71 18.68
CA ALA A 96 -4.84 -5.65 19.29
C ALA A 96 -5.33 -4.29 18.77
N ASP A 97 -5.57 -3.36 19.66
CA ASP A 97 -6.09 -2.04 19.34
C ASP A 97 -5.33 -0.97 20.12
N LEU A 98 -5.36 0.25 19.62
CA LEU A 98 -4.75 1.41 20.23
C LEU A 98 -5.73 2.57 20.30
N PRO A 99 -5.59 3.48 21.28
CA PRO A 99 -6.37 4.69 21.30
C PRO A 99 -6.21 5.49 20.00
N VAL A 100 -7.27 6.14 19.59
CA VAL A 100 -7.25 7.10 18.48
C VAL A 100 -6.28 8.22 18.85
N ARG A 101 -5.46 8.64 17.90
CA ARG A 101 -4.50 9.73 18.06
C ARG A 101 -5.22 11.07 18.29
N GLU A 102 -4.50 12.05 18.81
CA GLU A 102 -5.04 13.40 19.06
C GLU A 102 -5.59 14.08 17.79
N ASP A 103 -5.04 13.73 16.61
CA ASP A 103 -5.50 14.21 15.31
C ASP A 103 -6.75 13.46 14.79
N GLY A 104 -7.32 12.56 15.57
CA GLY A 104 -8.51 11.78 15.22
C GLY A 104 -8.25 10.58 14.30
N LYS A 105 -6.99 10.24 14.02
CA LYS A 105 -6.62 9.11 13.17
C LYS A 105 -6.29 7.85 13.98
N LEU A 106 -6.44 6.70 13.34
CA LEU A 106 -5.96 5.43 13.89
C LEU A 106 -4.43 5.42 13.94
N ASP A 107 -3.87 4.93 15.03
CA ASP A 107 -2.42 4.85 15.23
C ASP A 107 -1.86 3.56 14.59
N VAL A 108 -1.76 3.57 13.27
CA VAL A 108 -1.24 2.42 12.52
C VAL A 108 0.25 2.21 12.79
N GLY A 109 1.04 3.28 12.81
CA GLY A 109 2.46 3.21 13.13
C GLY A 109 2.73 2.63 14.51
N GLY A 110 2.02 3.09 15.54
CA GLY A 110 2.09 2.51 16.88
C GLY A 110 1.61 1.06 16.93
N GLY A 111 0.60 0.71 16.13
CA GLY A 111 0.08 -0.67 16.02
C GLY A 111 1.09 -1.64 15.42
N VAL A 112 1.76 -1.24 14.35
CA VAL A 112 2.81 -2.02 13.66
C VAL A 112 4.12 -2.00 14.46
N GLY A 113 4.46 -0.85 15.03
CA GLY A 113 5.73 -0.59 15.68
C GLY A 113 6.68 0.21 14.80
N HIS A 114 7.59 0.92 15.45
CA HIS A 114 8.55 1.79 14.76
C HIS A 114 9.90 1.12 14.49
N THR A 115 10.13 -0.04 15.12
CA THR A 115 11.35 -0.83 14.94
C THR A 115 10.98 -2.19 14.38
N GLY A 116 11.66 -2.61 13.33
CA GLY A 116 11.37 -3.89 12.69
C GLY A 116 11.76 -3.91 11.23
N THR A 117 11.21 -4.85 10.47
CA THR A 117 11.58 -5.07 9.07
C THR A 117 10.37 -5.27 8.17
N LEU A 118 10.45 -4.70 6.97
CA LEU A 118 9.64 -5.09 5.82
C LEU A 118 10.47 -6.03 4.94
N THR A 119 9.98 -7.26 4.75
CA THR A 119 10.57 -8.24 3.82
C THR A 119 9.64 -8.45 2.65
N VAL A 120 10.18 -8.34 1.44
CA VAL A 120 9.49 -8.60 0.18
C VAL A 120 10.11 -9.81 -0.48
N ILE A 121 9.30 -10.82 -0.78
CA ILE A 121 9.71 -12.04 -1.46
C ILE A 121 8.97 -12.09 -2.79
N LYS A 122 9.69 -12.08 -3.91
CA LYS A 122 9.12 -12.22 -5.26
C LYS A 122 9.47 -13.61 -5.78
N ASP A 123 8.46 -14.46 -5.91
CA ASP A 123 8.58 -15.74 -6.59
C ASP A 123 8.21 -15.53 -8.07
N LEU A 124 9.19 -15.61 -8.92
CA LEU A 124 9.07 -15.42 -10.36
C LEU A 124 9.16 -16.77 -11.12
N ASN A 125 8.94 -17.87 -10.42
CA ASN A 125 9.14 -19.24 -10.95
C ASN A 125 10.57 -19.52 -11.43
N LEU A 126 11.54 -18.82 -10.83
CA LEU A 126 12.97 -19.07 -11.01
C LEU A 126 13.45 -20.09 -9.96
N LYS A 127 14.71 -20.52 -10.09
CA LYS A 127 15.31 -21.50 -9.17
C LYS A 127 15.21 -21.05 -7.70
N GLU A 128 15.36 -19.77 -7.45
CA GLU A 128 15.27 -19.17 -6.12
C GLU A 128 14.45 -17.89 -6.20
N PRO A 129 13.60 -17.60 -5.20
CA PRO A 129 12.88 -16.33 -5.14
C PRO A 129 13.84 -15.17 -4.84
N TYR A 130 13.50 -13.99 -5.34
CA TYR A 130 14.16 -12.76 -4.90
C TYR A 130 13.66 -12.39 -3.51
N VAL A 131 14.57 -12.04 -2.61
CA VAL A 131 14.25 -11.58 -1.25
C VAL A 131 14.94 -10.24 -0.97
N GLY A 132 14.15 -9.20 -0.74
CA GLY A 132 14.62 -7.91 -0.27
C GLY A 132 14.08 -7.62 1.13
N SER A 133 14.87 -6.96 1.97
CA SER A 133 14.46 -6.58 3.31
C SER A 133 15.02 -5.21 3.66
N VAL A 134 14.18 -4.36 4.27
CA VAL A 134 14.54 -3.02 4.75
C VAL A 134 14.04 -2.81 6.18
N GLU A 135 14.66 -1.91 6.91
CA GLU A 135 14.16 -1.48 8.21
C GLU A 135 12.88 -0.65 8.05
N LEU A 136 12.00 -0.72 9.03
CA LEU A 136 10.81 0.13 9.06
C LEU A 136 11.22 1.58 9.33
N LEU A 137 10.63 2.51 8.58
CA LEU A 137 10.77 3.95 8.84
C LEU A 137 9.82 4.43 9.93
N GLY A 138 8.62 3.88 9.99
CA GLY A 138 7.63 4.34 10.94
C GLY A 138 6.45 3.39 11.16
N GLY A 139 6.38 2.29 10.42
CA GLY A 139 5.26 1.35 10.51
C GLY A 139 3.94 1.87 9.93
N GLU A 140 3.94 3.03 9.28
CA GLU A 140 2.78 3.59 8.58
C GLU A 140 2.49 2.87 7.26
N ILE A 141 3.33 1.92 6.87
CA ILE A 141 3.27 1.00 5.73
C ILE A 141 3.54 1.69 4.39
N ALA A 142 2.92 2.83 4.08
CA ALA A 142 3.11 3.50 2.80
C ALA A 142 4.56 3.99 2.63
N GLU A 143 5.11 4.60 3.64
CA GLU A 143 6.50 5.06 3.68
C GLU A 143 7.48 3.89 3.67
N ASP A 144 7.17 2.81 4.40
CA ASP A 144 7.98 1.59 4.45
C ASP A 144 8.04 0.90 3.07
N ILE A 145 6.91 0.86 2.32
CA ILE A 145 6.88 0.37 0.93
C ILE A 145 7.69 1.27 0.00
N ALA A 146 7.58 2.58 0.13
CA ALA A 146 8.37 3.51 -0.69
C ALA A 146 9.87 3.35 -0.43
N SER A 147 10.27 3.26 0.84
CA SER A 147 11.65 2.99 1.27
C SER A 147 12.19 1.68 0.68
N TYR A 148 11.40 0.60 0.74
CA TYR A 148 11.78 -0.67 0.13
C TYR A 148 12.15 -0.52 -1.36
N PHE A 149 11.34 0.18 -2.14
CA PHE A 149 11.65 0.36 -3.56
C PHE A 149 12.92 1.19 -3.77
N VAL A 150 13.14 2.22 -2.96
CA VAL A 150 14.34 3.07 -3.07
C VAL A 150 15.59 2.31 -2.64
N GLU A 151 15.56 1.66 -1.49
CA GLU A 151 16.76 1.05 -0.89
C GLU A 151 17.10 -0.30 -1.51
N SER A 152 16.08 -1.14 -1.77
CA SER A 152 16.27 -2.52 -2.25
C SER A 152 16.23 -2.64 -3.77
N GLU A 153 15.34 -1.89 -4.44
CA GLU A 153 15.18 -1.98 -5.90
C GLU A 153 15.77 -0.77 -6.65
N GLN A 154 16.19 0.27 -5.94
CA GLN A 154 16.73 1.50 -6.50
C GLN A 154 15.76 2.21 -7.46
N ILE A 155 14.47 2.10 -7.19
CA ILE A 155 13.40 2.72 -7.97
C ILE A 155 12.80 3.86 -7.15
N PRO A 156 12.98 5.13 -7.55
CA PRO A 156 12.30 6.24 -6.89
C PRO A 156 10.78 6.04 -6.93
N THR A 157 10.17 5.99 -5.75
CA THR A 157 8.78 5.56 -5.58
C THR A 157 8.04 6.46 -4.60
N ALA A 158 6.84 6.89 -4.98
CA ALA A 158 5.87 7.47 -4.07
C ALA A 158 4.74 6.46 -3.83
N CYS A 159 4.39 6.25 -2.57
CA CYS A 159 3.33 5.36 -2.16
C CYS A 159 2.36 6.10 -1.24
N GLY A 160 1.07 6.00 -1.53
CA GLY A 160 0.02 6.53 -0.67
C GLY A 160 -1.04 5.47 -0.43
N LEU A 161 -1.30 5.14 0.84
CA LEU A 161 -2.25 4.12 1.26
C LEU A 161 -3.22 4.71 2.27
N GLY A 162 -4.48 4.29 2.22
CA GLY A 162 -5.49 4.77 3.14
C GLY A 162 -6.58 3.73 3.41
N VAL A 163 -7.01 3.66 4.67
CA VAL A 163 -8.18 2.89 5.11
C VAL A 163 -8.98 3.76 6.07
N LEU A 164 -10.25 3.89 5.80
CA LEU A 164 -11.21 4.56 6.68
C LEU A 164 -12.14 3.54 7.29
N VAL A 165 -12.14 3.48 8.60
CA VAL A 165 -13.00 2.60 9.41
C VAL A 165 -14.05 3.46 10.09
N ASP A 166 -15.31 3.06 10.00
CA ASP A 166 -16.43 3.74 10.65
C ASP A 166 -16.51 3.38 12.14
N ARG A 167 -17.38 4.08 12.87
CA ARG A 167 -17.64 3.84 14.30
C ARG A 167 -18.19 2.45 14.59
N ASP A 168 -18.93 1.86 13.65
CA ASP A 168 -19.41 0.49 13.72
C ASP A 168 -18.34 -0.55 13.34
N ARG A 169 -17.08 -0.11 13.11
CA ARG A 169 -15.91 -0.87 12.67
C ARG A 169 -15.95 -1.32 11.21
N SER A 170 -17.00 -1.03 10.44
CA SER A 170 -17.02 -1.33 9.01
C SER A 170 -16.03 -0.48 8.22
N VAL A 171 -15.55 -1.00 7.10
CA VAL A 171 -14.64 -0.27 6.22
C VAL A 171 -15.42 0.63 5.29
N LEU A 172 -15.29 1.93 5.46
CA LEU A 172 -15.91 2.93 4.58
C LEU A 172 -15.18 3.01 3.24
N ARG A 173 -13.85 3.14 3.29
CA ARG A 173 -12.99 3.25 2.11
C ARG A 173 -11.64 2.59 2.40
N ALA A 174 -11.06 1.99 1.37
CA ALA A 174 -9.71 1.46 1.41
C ALA A 174 -9.11 1.47 0.02
N GLY A 175 -7.80 1.73 -0.08
CA GLY A 175 -7.08 1.75 -1.34
C GLY A 175 -5.81 2.59 -1.27
N GLY A 176 -5.29 2.91 -2.44
CA GLY A 176 -4.07 3.70 -2.52
C GLY A 176 -3.49 3.75 -3.92
N TYR A 177 -2.28 4.29 -3.99
CA TYR A 177 -1.50 4.39 -5.22
C TYR A 177 -0.03 4.07 -4.99
N LEU A 178 0.62 3.66 -6.06
CA LEU A 178 2.07 3.45 -6.18
C LEU A 178 2.53 4.12 -7.46
N ILE A 179 3.46 5.06 -7.37
CA ILE A 179 3.99 5.82 -8.49
C ILE A 179 5.49 5.64 -8.53
N GLN A 180 6.04 5.28 -9.69
CA GLN A 180 7.45 4.95 -9.85
C GLN A 180 8.04 5.70 -11.04
N LEU A 181 9.25 6.20 -10.86
CA LEU A 181 10.03 6.75 -11.96
C LEU A 181 10.69 5.64 -12.74
N LEU A 182 10.66 5.77 -14.07
CA LEU A 182 11.37 4.89 -14.98
C LEU A 182 12.75 5.47 -15.31
N PRO A 183 13.72 4.61 -15.70
CA PRO A 183 15.07 5.05 -16.03
C PRO A 183 15.08 6.14 -17.12
N GLY A 184 15.94 7.13 -16.92
CA GLY A 184 16.10 8.25 -17.87
C GLY A 184 15.11 9.39 -17.66
N ALA A 185 14.31 9.38 -16.58
CA ALA A 185 13.45 10.49 -16.22
C ALA A 185 14.25 11.81 -16.12
N PRO A 186 13.80 12.91 -16.77
CA PRO A 186 14.47 14.19 -16.71
C PRO A 186 14.48 14.79 -15.29
N GLU A 187 15.45 15.67 -15.02
CA GLU A 187 15.43 16.51 -13.82
C GLU A 187 14.10 17.29 -13.74
N GLY A 188 13.58 17.46 -12.52
CA GLY A 188 12.33 18.17 -12.26
C GLY A 188 11.04 17.33 -12.37
N ILE A 189 11.10 16.08 -12.84
CA ILE A 189 9.92 15.18 -12.76
C ILE A 189 9.54 14.90 -11.31
N ILE A 190 10.53 14.73 -10.42
CA ILE A 190 10.30 14.48 -8.99
C ILE A 190 9.54 15.66 -8.38
N ASP A 191 10.03 16.88 -8.56
CA ASP A 191 9.39 18.09 -8.02
C ASP A 191 7.94 18.23 -8.51
N ARG A 192 7.70 17.88 -9.76
CA ARG A 192 6.37 17.93 -10.37
C ARG A 192 5.42 16.89 -9.78
N LEU A 193 5.91 15.67 -9.52
CA LEU A 193 5.15 14.61 -8.84
C LEU A 193 4.86 14.97 -7.40
N GLU A 194 5.87 15.42 -6.66
CA GLU A 194 5.71 15.84 -5.26
C GLU A 194 4.67 16.96 -5.13
N LYS A 195 4.73 17.94 -6.02
CA LYS A 195 3.73 19.01 -6.07
C LYS A 195 2.33 18.46 -6.30
N GLY A 196 2.14 17.57 -7.28
CA GLY A 196 0.84 16.94 -7.58
C GLY A 196 0.30 16.14 -6.39
N ILE A 197 1.15 15.37 -5.72
CA ILE A 197 0.79 14.59 -4.54
C ILE A 197 0.41 15.51 -3.36
N MET A 198 1.18 16.57 -3.11
CA MET A 198 0.89 17.53 -2.05
C MET A 198 -0.43 18.27 -2.29
N GLU A 199 -0.68 18.71 -3.53
CA GLU A 199 -1.93 19.40 -3.92
C GLU A 199 -3.14 18.47 -3.85
N ALA A 200 -2.97 17.19 -4.17
CA ALA A 200 -4.02 16.18 -4.06
C ALA A 200 -4.45 15.92 -2.60
N GLY A 201 -3.50 16.00 -1.66
CA GLY A 201 -3.75 15.81 -0.23
C GLY A 201 -3.85 14.33 0.20
N PRO A 202 -4.35 14.08 1.42
CA PRO A 202 -4.37 12.74 2.00
C PRO A 202 -5.21 11.74 1.19
N VAL A 203 -4.71 10.52 1.00
CA VAL A 203 -5.38 9.44 0.26
C VAL A 203 -6.78 9.15 0.80
N THR A 204 -6.94 9.15 2.12
CA THR A 204 -8.24 8.91 2.75
C THR A 204 -9.30 9.93 2.33
N LYS A 205 -8.91 11.20 2.17
CA LYS A 205 -9.81 12.25 1.67
C LYS A 205 -10.14 12.04 0.19
N LEU A 206 -9.14 11.68 -0.62
CA LEU A 206 -9.34 11.40 -2.03
C LEU A 206 -10.30 10.24 -2.26
N LEU A 207 -10.17 9.16 -1.48
CA LEU A 207 -11.05 8.00 -1.52
C LEU A 207 -12.48 8.31 -1.02
N LEU A 208 -12.64 9.25 -0.07
CA LEU A 208 -13.96 9.70 0.37
C LEU A 208 -14.68 10.49 -0.72
N ASP A 209 -13.97 11.37 -1.41
CA ASP A 209 -14.52 12.17 -2.50
C ASP A 209 -14.92 11.30 -3.69
N ASN A 210 -14.08 10.34 -4.03
CA ASN A 210 -14.32 9.38 -5.12
C ASN A 210 -13.42 8.15 -4.93
N ASP A 211 -14.00 6.96 -4.78
CA ASP A 211 -13.27 5.70 -4.59
C ASP A 211 -12.85 5.02 -5.90
N ASP A 212 -13.02 5.69 -7.04
CA ASP A 212 -12.52 5.21 -8.32
C ASP A 212 -11.01 5.41 -8.44
N PRO A 213 -10.21 4.34 -8.60
CA PRO A 213 -8.75 4.43 -8.63
C PRO A 213 -8.20 5.21 -9.83
N GLU A 214 -8.94 5.30 -10.94
CA GLU A 214 -8.54 6.15 -12.06
C GLU A 214 -8.63 7.63 -11.69
N SER A 215 -9.69 8.04 -10.99
CA SER A 215 -9.84 9.39 -10.47
C SER A 215 -8.73 9.73 -9.47
N LEU A 216 -8.34 8.77 -8.62
CA LEU A 216 -7.23 8.93 -7.69
C LEU A 216 -5.93 9.23 -8.43
N LEU A 217 -5.58 8.44 -9.47
CA LEU A 217 -4.38 8.68 -10.29
C LEU A 217 -4.41 10.03 -10.99
N ARG A 218 -5.54 10.41 -11.58
CA ARG A 218 -5.68 11.72 -12.26
C ARG A 218 -5.43 12.90 -11.32
N ARG A 219 -5.76 12.77 -10.05
CA ARG A 219 -5.54 13.82 -9.03
C ARG A 219 -4.08 13.88 -8.58
N VAL A 220 -3.48 12.73 -8.24
CA VAL A 220 -2.09 12.71 -7.75
C VAL A 220 -1.05 12.92 -8.86
N MET A 221 -1.41 12.59 -10.10
CA MET A 221 -0.59 12.81 -11.30
C MET A 221 -1.04 14.05 -12.09
N SER A 222 -1.65 15.04 -11.43
CA SER A 222 -2.03 16.29 -12.09
C SER A 222 -0.79 16.98 -12.66
N GLY A 223 -0.73 17.12 -13.99
CA GLY A 223 0.46 17.66 -14.69
C GLY A 223 1.24 16.62 -15.52
N PHE A 224 0.76 15.37 -15.62
CA PHE A 224 1.34 14.31 -16.45
C PHE A 224 0.40 13.81 -17.54
#